data_0c460c0c900d8b97a3ba0864b7d40913
#
_entry.id   0c460c0c900d8b97a3ba0864b7d40913
#
_cell.length_a   1.000
_cell.length_b   1.000
_cell.length_c   1.000
_cell.angle_alpha   90.00
_cell.angle_beta   90.00
_cell.angle_gamma   90.00
#
_symmetry.space_group_name_H-M   'P 1'
#
loop_
_entity.id
_entity.type
_entity.pdbx_description
1 polymer ?
#
loop_
_entity_poly.entity_id
_entity_poly.type
_entity_poly.pdbx_seq_one_letter_code
_entity_poly.pdbx_strand_id
1 'polypeptide(L)'
;MNGNCVLIPHAVVELIGNLDPVYIQTAGDMDYGFRARKAGAKIWVAPGYVGDCAPNNKHLLWRNPELTLRDRIKLVNTPHGLPFKPTFHYARRYGGWAWPVFFIWQYVRGFLRSIF
;
A
#
# COMPACT_ATOMS: atom_id res chain seq x y z
N MET A 1 3.37 1.80 -8.73
CA MET A 1 2.46 0.98 -9.56
C MET A 1 1.17 0.81 -8.77
N ASN A 2 0.01 0.84 -9.39
CA ASN A 2 -1.27 0.54 -8.75
C ASN A 2 -1.72 -0.85 -9.23
N GLY A 3 -2.02 -1.74 -8.29
CA GLY A 3 -2.26 -3.16 -8.56
C GLY A 3 -3.65 -3.55 -9.06
N ASN A 4 -4.53 -2.59 -9.39
CA ASN A 4 -5.91 -2.91 -9.83
C ASN A 4 -5.94 -3.74 -11.12
N CYS A 5 -5.07 -3.43 -12.08
CA CYS A 5 -4.88 -4.23 -13.29
C CYS A 5 -3.42 -4.08 -13.76
N VAL A 6 -2.62 -5.13 -13.61
CA VAL A 6 -1.19 -5.09 -13.96
C VAL A 6 -0.82 -6.36 -14.71
N LEU A 7 -0.22 -6.19 -15.87
CA LEU A 7 0.43 -7.27 -16.60
C LEU A 7 1.93 -7.29 -16.25
N ILE A 8 2.40 -8.40 -15.72
CA ILE A 8 3.80 -8.58 -15.35
C ILE A 8 4.40 -9.64 -16.29
N PRO A 9 5.37 -9.30 -17.15
CA PRO A 9 6.06 -10.27 -17.99
C PRO A 9 6.80 -11.31 -17.14
N HIS A 10 6.79 -12.57 -17.58
CA HIS A 10 7.46 -13.68 -16.88
C HIS A 10 8.94 -13.38 -16.59
N ALA A 11 9.66 -12.78 -17.55
CA ALA A 11 11.04 -12.37 -17.37
C ALA A 11 11.27 -11.42 -16.18
N VAL A 12 10.28 -10.58 -15.82
CA VAL A 12 10.37 -9.73 -14.64
C VAL A 12 10.21 -10.56 -13.37
N VAL A 13 9.33 -11.56 -13.38
CA VAL A 13 9.17 -12.50 -12.25
C VAL A 13 10.43 -13.32 -12.04
N GLU A 14 11.08 -13.79 -13.10
CA GLU A 14 12.37 -14.50 -13.01
C GLU A 14 13.46 -13.60 -12.42
N LEU A 15 13.47 -12.31 -12.77
CA LEU A 15 14.48 -11.35 -12.35
C LEU A 15 14.37 -10.95 -10.88
N ILE A 16 13.14 -10.71 -10.37
CA ILE A 16 12.92 -10.14 -9.04
C ILE A 16 12.11 -11.02 -8.10
N GLY A 17 11.65 -12.17 -8.58
CA GLY A 17 10.77 -13.06 -7.82
C GLY A 17 9.33 -12.56 -7.75
N ASN A 18 8.57 -13.19 -6.88
CA ASN A 18 7.15 -12.88 -6.64
C ASN A 18 6.95 -11.67 -5.71
N LEU A 19 5.69 -11.36 -5.42
CA LEU A 19 5.31 -10.39 -4.39
C LEU A 19 5.90 -10.82 -3.04
N ASP A 20 6.37 -9.84 -2.26
CA ASP A 20 6.90 -10.10 -0.92
C ASP A 20 5.75 -10.47 0.03
N PRO A 21 5.76 -11.65 0.66
CA PRO A 21 4.65 -12.16 1.47
C PRO A 21 4.39 -11.33 2.74
N VAL A 22 5.26 -10.41 3.10
CA VAL A 22 5.00 -9.47 4.19
C VAL A 22 3.84 -8.53 3.86
N TYR A 23 3.58 -8.29 2.57
CA TYR A 23 2.50 -7.45 2.08
C TYR A 23 1.27 -8.29 1.74
N ILE A 24 0.27 -8.30 2.63
CA ILE A 24 -0.97 -9.07 2.38
C ILE A 24 -1.85 -8.33 1.38
N GLN A 25 -2.00 -7.01 1.52
CA GLN A 25 -2.86 -6.20 0.65
C GLN A 25 -2.35 -4.76 0.45
N THR A 26 -1.65 -4.21 1.43
CA THR A 26 -1.17 -2.82 1.40
C THR A 26 0.27 -2.76 0.92
N ALA A 27 0.56 -1.88 -0.03
CA ALA A 27 1.89 -1.53 -0.55
C ALA A 27 2.65 -2.65 -1.31
N GLY A 28 2.09 -3.85 -1.48
CA GLY A 28 2.77 -4.93 -2.18
C GLY A 28 3.02 -4.63 -3.66
N ASP A 29 2.04 -4.02 -4.32
CA ASP A 29 2.14 -3.55 -5.70
C ASP A 29 3.17 -2.43 -5.87
N MET A 30 3.26 -1.53 -4.89
CA MET A 30 4.25 -0.45 -4.89
C MET A 30 5.66 -1.01 -4.67
N ASP A 31 5.84 -1.91 -3.69
CA ASP A 31 7.11 -2.61 -3.45
C ASP A 31 7.59 -3.35 -4.69
N TYR A 32 6.69 -4.11 -5.32
CA TYR A 32 7.00 -4.85 -6.55
C TYR A 32 7.45 -3.91 -7.67
N GLY A 33 6.74 -2.80 -7.88
CA GLY A 33 7.10 -1.79 -8.86
C GLY A 33 8.47 -1.16 -8.60
N PHE A 34 8.79 -0.86 -7.33
CA PHE A 34 10.12 -0.32 -6.98
C PHE A 34 11.23 -1.34 -7.19
N ARG A 35 11.02 -2.61 -6.83
CA ARG A 35 11.98 -3.69 -7.09
C ARG A 35 12.22 -3.88 -8.58
N ALA A 36 11.15 -3.92 -9.37
CA ALA A 36 11.22 -4.06 -10.82
C ALA A 36 12.01 -2.90 -11.45
N ARG A 37 11.71 -1.65 -11.09
CA ARG A 37 12.48 -0.49 -11.57
C ARG A 37 13.95 -0.53 -11.18
N LYS A 38 14.25 -0.91 -9.94
CA LYS A 38 15.63 -1.04 -9.47
C LYS A 38 16.40 -2.11 -10.24
N ALA A 39 15.71 -3.16 -10.69
CA ALA A 39 16.27 -4.21 -11.54
C ALA A 39 16.32 -3.83 -13.04
N GLY A 40 15.94 -2.60 -13.42
CA GLY A 40 16.00 -2.11 -14.79
C GLY A 40 14.73 -2.31 -15.62
N ALA A 41 13.67 -2.90 -15.04
CA ALA A 41 12.40 -3.05 -15.75
C ALA A 41 11.71 -1.68 -15.94
N LYS A 42 11.08 -1.50 -17.10
CA LYS A 42 10.28 -0.31 -17.42
C LYS A 42 8.84 -0.53 -16.99
N ILE A 43 8.21 0.50 -16.42
CA ILE A 43 6.80 0.50 -16.05
C ILE A 43 6.07 1.42 -17.02
N TRP A 44 5.06 0.89 -17.69
CA TRP A 44 4.23 1.60 -18.64
C TRP A 44 2.80 1.68 -18.15
N VAL A 45 2.12 2.79 -18.45
CA VAL A 45 0.68 2.90 -18.27
C VAL A 45 0.03 2.56 -19.59
N ALA A 46 -0.89 1.58 -19.58
CA ALA A 46 -1.65 1.23 -20.78
C ALA A 46 -2.51 2.43 -21.22
N PRO A 47 -2.57 2.73 -22.51
CA PRO A 47 -3.46 3.77 -23.03
C PRO A 47 -4.92 3.28 -22.97
N GLY A 48 -5.84 4.25 -22.85
CA GLY A 48 -7.27 3.99 -22.90
C GLY A 48 -7.85 3.44 -21.61
N TYR A 49 -9.08 2.96 -21.71
CA TYR A 49 -9.90 2.46 -20.61
C TYR A 49 -9.96 0.93 -20.67
N VAL A 50 -9.57 0.28 -19.60
CA VAL A 50 -9.49 -1.20 -19.52
C VAL A 50 -10.61 -1.81 -18.68
N GLY A 51 -11.32 -1.03 -17.89
CA GLY A 51 -12.44 -1.53 -17.08
C GLY A 51 -12.76 -0.67 -15.87
N ASP A 52 -13.90 -0.97 -15.24
CA ASP A 52 -14.34 -0.36 -14.00
C ASP A 52 -13.86 -1.13 -12.78
N CYS A 53 -13.49 -0.41 -11.74
CA CYS A 53 -13.21 -0.97 -10.44
C CYS A 53 -14.24 -0.45 -9.43
N ALA A 54 -14.95 -1.35 -8.77
CA ALA A 54 -15.90 -0.96 -7.73
C ALA A 54 -15.17 -0.16 -6.61
N PRO A 55 -15.78 0.93 -6.13
CA PRO A 55 -15.18 1.70 -5.05
C PRO A 55 -15.11 0.88 -3.78
N ASN A 56 -14.03 1.04 -3.01
CA ASN A 56 -13.91 0.42 -1.70
C ASN A 56 -15.02 0.90 -0.76
N ASN A 57 -15.56 -0.02 0.04
CA ASN A 57 -16.57 0.31 1.03
C ASN A 57 -15.98 1.27 2.08
N LYS A 58 -16.49 2.52 2.10
CA LYS A 58 -16.00 3.58 2.98
C LYS A 58 -16.15 3.24 4.47
N HIS A 59 -17.15 2.44 4.83
CA HIS A 59 -17.39 2.01 6.22
C HIS A 59 -16.34 1.06 6.76
N LEU A 60 -15.59 0.38 5.88
CA LEU A 60 -14.48 -0.49 6.28
C LEU A 60 -13.15 0.25 6.39
N LEU A 61 -13.11 1.53 6.07
CA LEU A 61 -11.88 2.32 6.17
C LEU A 61 -11.72 2.84 7.59
N TRP A 62 -10.62 2.52 8.24
CA TRP A 62 -10.28 3.00 9.57
C TRP A 62 -10.22 4.54 9.70
N ARG A 63 -10.17 5.26 8.57
CA ARG A 63 -10.20 6.74 8.49
C ARG A 63 -11.61 7.31 8.44
N ASN A 64 -12.66 6.49 8.48
CA ASN A 64 -14.03 6.98 8.50
C ASN A 64 -14.29 7.75 9.79
N PRO A 65 -14.67 9.05 9.74
CA PRO A 65 -14.92 9.88 10.94
C PRO A 65 -16.13 9.42 11.74
N GLU A 66 -17.08 8.69 11.14
CA GLU A 66 -18.27 8.16 11.80
C GLU A 66 -17.97 6.99 12.76
N LEU A 67 -16.77 6.40 12.65
CA LEU A 67 -16.37 5.28 13.50
C LEU A 67 -15.88 5.76 14.88
N THR A 68 -16.20 4.97 15.91
CA THR A 68 -15.63 5.19 17.23
C THR A 68 -14.11 4.99 17.22
N LEU A 69 -13.38 5.66 18.13
CA LEU A 69 -11.94 5.48 18.24
C LEU A 69 -11.53 4.00 18.41
N ARG A 70 -12.35 3.26 19.20
CA ARG A 70 -12.13 1.82 19.43
C ARG A 70 -12.21 1.00 18.13
N ASP A 71 -13.21 1.28 17.30
CA ASP A 71 -13.40 0.55 16.04
C ASP A 71 -12.33 0.91 15.03
N ARG A 72 -11.89 2.17 15.02
CA ARG A 72 -10.77 2.63 14.19
C ARG A 72 -9.45 1.95 14.56
N ILE A 73 -9.15 1.81 15.86
CA ILE A 73 -7.96 1.08 16.31
C ILE A 73 -8.01 -0.39 15.89
N LYS A 74 -9.19 -1.02 15.92
CA LYS A 74 -9.36 -2.39 15.41
C LYS A 74 -9.12 -2.47 13.89
N LEU A 75 -9.69 -1.53 13.13
CA LEU A 75 -9.60 -1.53 11.68
C LEU A 75 -8.22 -1.13 11.15
N VAL A 76 -7.44 -0.34 11.89
CA VAL A 76 -6.11 0.08 11.45
C VAL A 76 -5.19 -1.11 11.18
N ASN A 77 -5.29 -2.18 11.95
CA ASN A 77 -4.46 -3.38 11.81
C ASN A 77 -5.03 -4.44 10.85
N THR A 78 -6.16 -4.14 10.19
CA THR A 78 -6.70 -5.03 9.16
C THR A 78 -5.95 -4.87 7.84
N PRO A 79 -6.05 -5.85 6.91
CA PRO A 79 -5.45 -5.73 5.57
C PRO A 79 -5.88 -4.48 4.79
N HIS A 80 -7.12 -4.01 4.99
CA HIS A 80 -7.65 -2.77 4.37
C HIS A 80 -7.28 -1.49 5.13
N GLY A 81 -6.63 -1.62 6.28
CA GLY A 81 -6.20 -0.51 7.11
C GLY A 81 -4.77 -0.06 6.82
N LEU A 82 -4.01 0.06 7.89
CA LEU A 82 -2.59 0.37 7.88
C LEU A 82 -1.86 -0.61 8.82
N PRO A 83 -1.79 -1.89 8.46
CA PRO A 83 -1.24 -2.93 9.34
C PRO A 83 0.21 -2.64 9.66
N PHE A 84 0.58 -2.82 10.95
CA PHE A 84 1.88 -2.42 11.48
C PHE A 84 3.05 -3.05 10.73
N LYS A 85 3.06 -4.38 10.60
CA LYS A 85 4.19 -5.12 10.03
C LYS A 85 4.52 -4.74 8.57
N PRO A 86 3.57 -4.74 7.62
CA PRO A 86 3.81 -4.28 6.25
C PRO A 86 4.23 -2.81 6.18
N THR A 87 3.57 -1.94 6.97
CA THR A 87 3.85 -0.50 6.99
C THR A 87 5.26 -0.22 7.52
N PHE A 88 5.68 -0.89 8.59
CA PHE A 88 7.02 -0.79 9.13
C PHE A 88 8.07 -1.25 8.11
N HIS A 89 7.83 -2.42 7.49
CA HIS A 89 8.74 -2.97 6.49
C HIS A 89 8.90 -2.02 5.29
N TYR A 90 7.79 -1.48 4.80
CA TYR A 90 7.79 -0.51 3.70
C TYR A 90 8.52 0.79 4.07
N ALA A 91 8.20 1.38 5.23
CA ALA A 91 8.83 2.60 5.69
C ALA A 91 10.35 2.44 5.84
N ARG A 92 10.80 1.34 6.46
CA ARG A 92 12.22 1.04 6.63
C ARG A 92 12.94 0.83 5.29
N ARG A 93 12.28 0.20 4.32
CA ARG A 93 12.88 -0.13 3.01
C ARG A 93 13.00 1.08 2.10
N TYR A 94 12.02 1.99 2.16
CA TYR A 94 11.90 3.11 1.20
C TYR A 94 11.98 4.50 1.83
N GLY A 95 11.90 4.63 3.14
CA GLY A 95 11.89 5.92 3.85
C GLY A 95 13.27 6.55 4.07
N GLY A 96 14.36 5.89 3.64
CA GLY A 96 15.72 6.39 3.85
C GLY A 96 16.02 6.61 5.33
N TRP A 97 16.81 7.62 5.68
CA TRP A 97 17.14 7.95 7.07
C TRP A 97 15.94 8.47 7.88
N ALA A 98 14.96 9.06 7.21
CA ALA A 98 13.75 9.62 7.84
C ALA A 98 12.62 8.59 8.04
N TRP A 99 12.88 7.29 7.80
CA TRP A 99 11.85 6.25 7.87
C TRP A 99 11.05 6.22 9.19
N PRO A 100 11.63 6.50 10.40
CA PRO A 100 10.84 6.47 11.63
C PRO A 100 9.78 7.58 11.66
N VAL A 101 10.16 8.78 11.22
CA VAL A 101 9.24 9.93 11.11
C VAL A 101 8.14 9.62 10.11
N PHE A 102 8.50 9.10 8.94
CA PHE A 102 7.55 8.70 7.90
C PHE A 102 6.58 7.62 8.38
N PHE A 103 7.07 6.63 9.12
CA PHE A 103 6.27 5.56 9.69
C PHE A 103 5.25 6.09 10.71
N ILE A 104 5.67 6.88 11.69
CA ILE A 104 4.80 7.46 12.73
C ILE A 104 3.79 8.41 12.10
N TRP A 105 4.23 9.26 11.17
CA TRP A 105 3.39 10.25 10.51
C TRP A 105 2.18 9.65 9.78
N GLN A 106 2.30 8.47 9.21
CA GLN A 106 1.18 7.80 8.55
C GLN A 106 0.01 7.53 9.52
N TYR A 107 0.33 7.11 10.76
CA TYR A 107 -0.69 6.88 11.80
C TYR A 107 -1.24 8.20 12.33
N VAL A 108 -0.38 9.14 12.71
CA VAL A 108 -0.78 10.45 13.22
C VAL A 108 -1.70 11.16 12.22
N ARG A 109 -1.30 11.27 10.97
CA ARG A 109 -2.12 11.86 9.91
C ARG A 109 -3.46 11.15 9.72
N GLY A 110 -3.47 9.83 9.81
CA GLY A 110 -4.69 9.04 9.68
C GLY A 110 -5.69 9.30 10.80
N PHE A 111 -5.22 9.47 12.03
CA PHE A 111 -6.05 9.81 13.17
C PHE A 111 -6.47 11.29 13.18
N LEU A 112 -5.59 12.22 12.83
CA LEU A 112 -5.91 13.66 12.79
C LEU A 112 -6.97 13.99 11.74
N ARG A 113 -6.90 13.39 10.53
CA ARG A 113 -7.89 13.60 9.46
C ARG A 113 -9.33 13.19 9.81
N SER A 114 -9.53 12.56 10.93
CA SER A 114 -10.85 12.16 11.42
C SER A 114 -11.39 13.09 12.51
N ILE A 115 -10.60 14.05 12.94
CA ILE A 115 -10.99 15.05 13.93
C ILE A 115 -11.39 16.36 13.22
N PHE A 116 -10.89 16.57 12.01
CA PHE A 116 -11.18 17.69 11.12
C PHE A 116 -11.77 17.20 9.78
#